data_7c548716b935032c2df487d461b338d3
#
_entry.id   7c548716b935032c2df487d461b338d3
#
_cell.length_a   1.000
_cell.length_b   1.000
_cell.length_c   1.000
_cell.angle_alpha   90.00
_cell.angle_beta   90.00
_cell.angle_gamma   90.00
#
_symmetry.space_group_name_H-M   'P 1'
#
loop_
_entity.id
_entity.type
_entity.pdbx_description
1 polymer ?
#
loop_
_entity_poly.entity_id
_entity_poly.type
_entity_poly.pdbx_seq_one_letter_code
_entity_poly.pdbx_strand_id
1 'polypeptide(L)'
;MGDLLYKNVTDSILKAYYVVYNQLGYGFLEKVYQNAMYFELRSLGYKVEAQKQIKVYFKNQLVGEYYADLLIEDKVIVELKACELLMNVHVAQLMNYLKATEIEVGLVLNFGEDPEFKRIIYTNDKK
;
A
#
# COMPACT_ATOMS: atom_id res chain seq x y z
N MET A 1 13.67 13.37 -8.61
CA MET A 1 12.31 13.81 -8.27
C MET A 1 11.44 12.67 -7.79
N GLY A 2 12.06 11.70 -7.11
CA GLY A 2 11.37 10.54 -6.62
C GLY A 2 10.22 10.87 -5.68
N ASP A 3 10.38 11.90 -4.85
CA ASP A 3 9.37 12.31 -3.88
C ASP A 3 8.09 12.89 -4.51
N LEU A 4 8.14 13.27 -5.81
CA LEU A 4 6.97 13.74 -6.55
C LEU A 4 6.36 12.65 -7.45
N LEU A 5 6.96 11.45 -7.46
CA LEU A 5 6.53 10.37 -8.34
C LEU A 5 5.11 9.92 -7.99
N TYR A 6 4.21 10.00 -8.96
CA TYR A 6 2.79 9.62 -8.81
C TYR A 6 2.09 10.36 -7.65
N LYS A 7 2.48 11.61 -7.41
CA LYS A 7 1.94 12.39 -6.29
C LYS A 7 0.42 12.53 -6.36
N ASN A 8 -0.14 12.73 -7.55
CA ASN A 8 -1.59 12.85 -7.69
C ASN A 8 -2.31 11.59 -7.21
N VAL A 9 -1.75 10.43 -7.53
CA VAL A 9 -2.34 9.15 -7.11
C VAL A 9 -2.20 8.98 -5.60
N THR A 10 -1.01 9.20 -5.04
CA THR A 10 -0.81 9.04 -3.60
C THR A 10 -1.61 10.04 -2.79
N ASP A 11 -1.76 11.28 -3.25
CA ASP A 11 -2.60 12.27 -2.58
C ASP A 11 -4.06 11.82 -2.54
N SER A 12 -4.57 11.26 -3.64
CA SER A 12 -5.94 10.74 -3.68
C SER A 12 -6.12 9.54 -2.76
N ILE A 13 -5.12 8.65 -2.68
CA ILE A 13 -5.15 7.51 -1.77
C ILE A 13 -5.21 8.00 -0.33
N LEU A 14 -4.41 9.00 0.02
CA LEU A 14 -4.40 9.55 1.38
C LEU A 14 -5.73 10.22 1.73
N LYS A 15 -6.36 10.92 0.78
CA LYS A 15 -7.70 11.48 1.00
C LYS A 15 -8.71 10.38 1.26
N ALA A 16 -8.68 9.31 0.46
CA ALA A 16 -9.55 8.16 0.66
C ALA A 16 -9.32 7.51 2.03
N TYR A 17 -8.06 7.41 2.43
CA TYR A 17 -7.67 6.88 3.73
C TYR A 17 -8.36 7.68 4.87
N TYR A 18 -8.29 9.00 4.82
CA TYR A 18 -8.92 9.82 5.84
C TYR A 18 -10.44 9.76 5.81
N VAL A 19 -11.04 9.63 4.63
CA VAL A 19 -12.50 9.41 4.51
C VAL A 19 -12.89 8.12 5.22
N VAL A 20 -12.17 7.04 4.95
CA VAL A 20 -12.45 5.74 5.58
C VAL A 20 -12.20 5.80 7.08
N TYR A 21 -11.06 6.37 7.49
CA TYR A 21 -10.72 6.48 8.90
C TYR A 21 -11.78 7.29 9.68
N ASN A 22 -12.22 8.40 9.12
CA ASN A 22 -13.19 9.27 9.79
C ASN A 22 -14.55 8.59 9.95
N GLN A 23 -14.91 7.69 9.05
CA GLN A 23 -16.18 6.99 9.14
C GLN A 23 -16.11 5.73 10.00
N LEU A 24 -15.05 4.97 9.89
CA LEU A 24 -14.94 3.66 10.55
C LEU A 24 -14.18 3.70 11.87
N GLY A 25 -13.25 4.64 12.03
CA GLY A 25 -12.38 4.70 13.19
C GLY A 25 -11.40 3.52 13.21
N TYR A 26 -10.90 3.19 14.39
CA TYR A 26 -9.99 2.07 14.58
C TYR A 26 -10.73 0.90 15.26
N GLY A 27 -10.08 -0.28 15.26
CA GLY A 27 -10.56 -1.44 16.00
C GLY A 27 -11.12 -2.57 15.14
N PHE A 28 -11.36 -2.32 13.86
CA PHE A 28 -11.74 -3.41 12.96
C PHE A 28 -10.52 -4.19 12.50
N LEU A 29 -10.75 -5.40 11.98
CA LEU A 29 -9.70 -6.20 11.36
C LEU A 29 -9.26 -5.57 10.03
N GLU A 30 -8.03 -5.84 9.62
CA GLU A 30 -7.44 -5.26 8.41
C GLU A 30 -8.32 -5.44 7.17
N LYS A 31 -8.99 -6.58 7.05
CA LYS A 31 -9.83 -6.88 5.89
C LYS A 31 -10.96 -5.88 5.70
N VAL A 32 -11.52 -5.38 6.80
CA VAL A 32 -12.58 -4.36 6.73
C VAL A 32 -12.05 -3.10 6.07
N TYR A 33 -10.87 -2.66 6.48
CA TYR A 33 -10.27 -1.45 5.92
C TYR A 33 -9.83 -1.65 4.47
N GLN A 34 -9.33 -2.84 4.13
CA GLN A 34 -8.99 -3.15 2.75
C GLN A 34 -10.23 -3.03 1.86
N ASN A 35 -11.35 -3.61 2.27
CA ASN A 35 -12.58 -3.54 1.50
C ASN A 35 -13.09 -2.10 1.39
N ALA A 36 -13.03 -1.34 2.48
CA ALA A 36 -13.48 0.06 2.47
C ALA A 36 -12.63 0.92 1.54
N MET A 37 -11.31 0.77 1.61
CA MET A 37 -10.40 1.49 0.71
C MET A 37 -10.63 1.09 -0.75
N TYR A 38 -10.83 -0.19 -0.99
CA TYR A 38 -11.14 -0.69 -2.34
C TYR A 38 -12.37 0.01 -2.91
N PHE A 39 -13.47 0.04 -2.16
CA PHE A 39 -14.70 0.67 -2.64
C PHE A 39 -14.56 2.17 -2.79
N GLU A 40 -13.91 2.84 -1.85
CA GLU A 40 -13.74 4.29 -1.93
C GLU A 40 -12.93 4.69 -3.15
N LEU A 41 -11.79 4.03 -3.37
CA LEU A 41 -10.92 4.35 -4.52
C LEU A 41 -11.58 4.00 -5.85
N ARG A 42 -12.32 2.88 -5.91
CA ARG A 42 -13.08 2.53 -7.10
C ARG A 42 -14.15 3.58 -7.41
N SER A 43 -14.82 4.09 -6.39
CA SER A 43 -15.85 5.12 -6.57
C SER A 43 -15.27 6.41 -7.13
N LEU A 44 -13.99 6.68 -6.90
CA LEU A 44 -13.28 7.83 -7.43
C LEU A 44 -12.75 7.61 -8.85
N GLY A 45 -12.97 6.44 -9.42
CA GLY A 45 -12.59 6.13 -10.79
C GLY A 45 -11.21 5.48 -10.95
N TYR A 46 -10.55 5.11 -9.85
CA TYR A 46 -9.24 4.47 -9.93
C TYR A 46 -9.36 2.99 -10.25
N LYS A 47 -8.36 2.47 -10.97
CA LYS A 47 -8.17 1.04 -11.12
C LYS A 47 -7.57 0.51 -9.83
N VAL A 48 -8.25 -0.46 -9.20
CA VAL A 48 -7.80 -1.04 -7.93
C VAL A 48 -7.80 -2.55 -8.05
N GLU A 49 -6.67 -3.16 -7.76
CA GLU A 49 -6.56 -4.61 -7.63
C GLU A 49 -6.33 -4.97 -6.16
N ALA A 50 -7.19 -5.85 -5.62
CA ALA A 50 -7.04 -6.34 -4.25
C ALA A 50 -6.24 -7.63 -4.26
N GLN A 51 -5.39 -7.82 -3.24
CA GLN A 51 -4.58 -9.03 -3.07
C GLN A 51 -3.75 -9.33 -4.32
N LYS A 52 -2.96 -8.33 -4.72
CA LYS A 52 -2.08 -8.43 -5.89
C LYS A 52 -0.91 -9.36 -5.58
N GLN A 53 -0.78 -10.43 -6.36
CA GLN A 53 0.30 -11.40 -6.18
C GLN A 53 1.66 -10.77 -6.48
N ILE A 54 2.62 -11.03 -5.61
CA ILE A 54 4.02 -10.61 -5.77
C ILE A 54 4.88 -11.86 -5.68
N LYS A 55 5.63 -12.13 -6.75
CA LYS A 55 6.53 -13.27 -6.80
C LYS A 55 7.96 -12.81 -6.55
N VAL A 56 8.67 -13.52 -5.70
CA VAL A 56 10.07 -13.21 -5.38
C VAL A 56 10.95 -14.30 -5.97
N TYR A 57 11.94 -13.89 -6.76
CA TYR A 57 12.88 -14.79 -7.42
C TYR A 57 14.29 -14.62 -6.86
N PHE A 58 14.99 -15.73 -6.77
CA PHE A 58 16.42 -15.74 -6.45
C PHE A 58 17.11 -16.63 -7.47
N LYS A 59 18.05 -16.06 -8.22
CA LYS A 59 18.76 -16.77 -9.30
C LYS A 59 17.78 -17.49 -10.24
N ASN A 60 16.72 -16.77 -10.63
CA ASN A 60 15.67 -17.24 -11.52
C ASN A 60 14.82 -18.38 -10.94
N GLN A 61 14.91 -18.65 -9.65
CA GLN A 61 14.07 -19.62 -8.97
C GLN A 61 13.02 -18.89 -8.14
N LEU A 62 11.77 -19.33 -8.25
CA LEU A 62 10.70 -18.77 -7.42
C LEU A 62 10.93 -19.21 -5.98
N VAL A 63 11.21 -18.26 -5.10
CA VAL A 63 11.51 -18.56 -3.69
C VAL A 63 10.46 -18.03 -2.73
N GLY A 64 9.51 -17.22 -3.19
CA GLY A 64 8.44 -16.73 -2.33
C GLY A 64 7.30 -16.14 -3.12
N GLU A 65 6.12 -16.18 -2.51
CA GLU A 65 4.92 -15.53 -3.04
C GLU A 65 4.26 -14.75 -1.93
N TYR A 66 3.90 -13.52 -2.23
CA TYR A 66 3.22 -12.61 -1.31
C TYR A 66 2.03 -11.97 -2.02
N TYR A 67 1.19 -11.30 -1.25
CA TYR A 67 0.04 -10.58 -1.80
C TYR A 67 0.02 -9.19 -1.19
N ALA A 68 0.15 -8.17 -2.04
CA ALA A 68 -0.05 -6.80 -1.61
C ALA A 68 -1.54 -6.56 -1.41
N ASP A 69 -1.91 -5.82 -0.37
CA ASP A 69 -3.32 -5.58 -0.07
C ASP A 69 -4.05 -4.92 -1.25
N LEU A 70 -3.48 -3.84 -1.78
CA LEU A 70 -4.05 -3.14 -2.94
C LEU A 70 -2.93 -2.67 -3.87
N LEU A 71 -3.24 -2.65 -5.17
CA LEU A 71 -2.42 -2.00 -6.19
C LEU A 71 -3.31 -0.99 -6.91
N ILE A 72 -2.89 0.28 -6.92
CA ILE A 72 -3.67 1.38 -7.47
C ILE A 72 -3.04 1.87 -8.75
N GLU A 73 -3.82 1.91 -9.85
CA GLU A 73 -3.41 2.41 -11.17
C GLU A 73 -2.15 1.74 -11.71
N ASP A 74 -1.89 0.50 -11.29
CA ASP A 74 -0.64 -0.21 -11.62
C ASP A 74 0.62 0.54 -11.19
N LYS A 75 0.51 1.52 -10.29
CA LYS A 75 1.60 2.43 -9.93
C LYS A 75 1.95 2.45 -8.46
N VAL A 76 0.99 2.21 -7.58
CA VAL A 76 1.19 2.37 -6.13
C VAL A 76 0.71 1.14 -5.39
N ILE A 77 1.62 0.51 -4.63
CA ILE A 77 1.25 -0.56 -3.71
C ILE A 77 0.79 0.07 -2.41
N VAL A 78 -0.35 -0.40 -1.89
CA VAL A 78 -0.90 0.05 -0.61
C VAL A 78 -0.99 -1.14 0.31
N GLU A 79 -0.35 -1.02 1.49
CA GLU A 79 -0.43 -2.01 2.56
C GLU A 79 -1.22 -1.41 3.72
N LEU A 80 -2.16 -2.17 4.25
CA LEU A 80 -3.03 -1.71 5.32
C LEU A 80 -2.70 -2.45 6.60
N LYS A 81 -2.60 -1.71 7.69
CA LYS A 81 -2.36 -2.25 9.02
C LYS A 81 -3.43 -1.74 9.98
N ALA A 82 -3.69 -2.50 11.03
CA ALA A 82 -4.62 -2.15 12.10
C ALA A 82 -3.94 -2.44 13.43
N CYS A 83 -2.85 -1.75 13.71
CA CYS A 83 -2.03 -1.93 14.90
C CYS A 83 -1.88 -0.62 15.66
N GLU A 84 -1.36 -0.68 16.88
CA GLU A 84 -1.19 0.53 17.69
C GLU A 84 -0.24 1.52 17.02
N LEU A 85 0.90 1.02 16.53
CA LEU A 85 1.92 1.85 15.89
C LEU A 85 2.49 1.14 14.68
N LEU A 86 2.82 1.90 13.64
CA LEU A 86 3.61 1.37 12.54
C LEU A 86 5.03 1.12 13.02
N MET A 87 5.55 -0.06 12.69
CA MET A 87 6.89 -0.48 13.08
C MET A 87 7.79 -0.59 11.85
N ASN A 88 9.10 -0.59 12.08
CA ASN A 88 10.07 -0.70 10.99
C ASN A 88 9.86 -1.95 10.13
N VAL A 89 9.39 -3.04 10.71
CA VAL A 89 9.11 -4.27 9.96
C VAL A 89 8.02 -4.07 8.92
N HIS A 90 7.04 -3.23 9.19
CA HIS A 90 5.97 -2.93 8.22
C HIS A 90 6.50 -2.16 7.02
N VAL A 91 7.37 -1.20 7.27
CA VAL A 91 8.03 -0.43 6.21
C VAL A 91 8.97 -1.32 5.41
N ALA A 92 9.74 -2.18 6.09
CA ALA A 92 10.65 -3.11 5.43
C ALA A 92 9.89 -4.08 4.52
N GLN A 93 8.73 -4.57 4.94
CA GLN A 93 7.90 -5.45 4.12
C GLN A 93 7.47 -4.75 2.83
N LEU A 94 6.99 -3.51 2.92
CA LEU A 94 6.61 -2.74 1.74
C LEU A 94 7.82 -2.51 0.83
N MET A 95 8.95 -2.13 1.41
CA MET A 95 10.19 -1.94 0.64
C MET A 95 10.55 -3.21 -0.14
N ASN A 96 10.41 -4.37 0.48
CA ASN A 96 10.68 -5.64 -0.19
C ASN A 96 9.72 -5.90 -1.36
N TYR A 97 8.46 -5.51 -1.22
CA TYR A 97 7.51 -5.62 -2.33
C TYR A 97 7.91 -4.73 -3.50
N LEU A 98 8.39 -3.51 -3.21
CA LEU A 98 8.89 -2.64 -4.27
C LEU A 98 10.14 -3.22 -4.93
N LYS A 99 11.06 -3.80 -4.14
CA LYS A 99 12.25 -4.46 -4.69
C LYS A 99 11.91 -5.64 -5.61
N ALA A 100 10.84 -6.36 -5.30
CA ALA A 100 10.46 -7.57 -6.03
C ALA A 100 9.61 -7.29 -7.26
N THR A 101 9.21 -6.06 -7.51
CA THR A 101 8.31 -5.67 -8.60
C THR A 101 8.88 -4.51 -9.39
N GLU A 102 8.15 -4.10 -10.44
CA GLU A 102 8.45 -2.87 -11.17
C GLU A 102 7.79 -1.64 -10.56
N ILE A 103 7.06 -1.82 -9.47
CA ILE A 103 6.38 -0.72 -8.78
C ILE A 103 7.40 0.05 -7.95
N GLU A 104 7.35 1.37 -8.04
CA GLU A 104 8.35 2.24 -7.42
C GLU A 104 7.84 3.00 -6.20
N VAL A 105 6.53 3.04 -5.99
CA VAL A 105 5.92 3.82 -4.91
C VAL A 105 4.99 2.94 -4.10
N GLY A 106 5.05 3.08 -2.78
CA GLY A 106 4.16 2.38 -1.89
C GLY A 106 3.73 3.25 -0.71
N LEU A 107 2.61 2.88 -0.13
CA LEU A 107 2.07 3.49 1.08
C LEU A 107 1.74 2.40 2.08
N VAL A 108 2.13 2.60 3.34
CA VAL A 108 1.58 1.84 4.46
C VAL A 108 0.61 2.76 5.19
N LEU A 109 -0.63 2.32 5.33
CA LEU A 109 -1.69 3.08 6.00
C LEU A 109 -2.10 2.32 7.24
N ASN A 110 -2.01 2.97 8.40
CA ASN A 110 -2.38 2.33 9.66
C ASN A 110 -3.68 2.89 10.20
N PHE A 111 -4.61 1.99 10.52
CA PHE A 111 -5.90 2.31 11.15
C PHE A 111 -5.79 2.02 12.65
N GLY A 112 -4.84 2.68 13.28
CA GLY A 112 -4.68 2.64 14.73
C GLY A 112 -5.50 3.71 15.41
N GLU A 113 -5.28 3.88 16.71
CA GLU A 113 -5.99 4.89 17.50
C GLU A 113 -5.83 6.29 16.91
N ASP A 114 -4.61 6.57 16.39
CA ASP A 114 -4.36 7.76 15.59
C ASP A 114 -4.00 7.34 14.17
N PRO A 115 -4.41 8.11 13.15
CA PRO A 115 -4.01 7.81 11.79
C PRO A 115 -2.50 8.01 11.61
N GLU A 116 -1.86 7.06 10.96
CA GLU A 116 -0.43 7.09 10.71
C GLU A 116 -0.15 6.43 9.37
N PHE A 117 0.74 7.01 8.57
CA PHE A 117 1.11 6.42 7.30
C PHE A 117 2.58 6.66 6.99
N LYS A 118 3.12 5.84 6.08
CA LYS A 118 4.46 6.02 5.52
C LYS A 118 4.40 5.91 4.01
N ARG A 119 5.10 6.80 3.32
CA ARG A 119 5.25 6.79 1.87
C ARG A 119 6.67 6.36 1.55
N ILE A 120 6.80 5.33 0.72
CA ILE A 120 8.09 4.73 0.39
C ILE A 120 8.29 4.82 -1.12
N ILE A 121 9.50 5.17 -1.54
CA ILE A 121 9.90 5.20 -2.94
C ILE A 121 11.16 4.35 -3.10
N TYR A 122 11.14 3.47 -4.08
CA TYR A 122 12.30 2.68 -4.46
C TYR A 122 12.29 2.55 -5.99
N THR A 123 13.12 3.33 -6.63
CA THR A 123 13.09 3.46 -8.09
C THR A 123 13.72 2.26 -8.79
N ASN A 124 13.25 1.98 -10.01
CA ASN A 124 13.66 0.79 -10.74
C ASN A 124 15.15 0.77 -11.10
N ASP A 125 15.76 1.95 -11.23
CA ASP A 125 17.20 2.04 -11.49
C ASP A 125 18.06 1.51 -10.33
N LYS A 126 17.48 1.37 -9.14
CA LYS A 126 18.19 0.83 -7.97
C LYS A 126 17.99 -0.67 -7.81
N LYS A 127 17.16 -1.26 -8.62
CA LYS A 127 16.86 -2.68 -8.55
C LYS A 127 17.77 -3.45 -9.50
#